data_814cfe7852fb4b50cd3c67b7ce7b1811
#
_entry.id   814cfe7852fb4b50cd3c67b7ce7b1811
#
_cell.length_a   1.000
_cell.length_b   1.000
_cell.length_c   1.000
_cell.angle_alpha   90.00
_cell.angle_beta   90.00
_cell.angle_gamma   90.00
#
_symmetry.space_group_name_H-M   'P 1'
#
loop_
_entity.id
_entity.type
_entity.pdbx_description
1 polymer ?
#
loop_
_entity_poly.entity_id
_entity_poly.type
_entity_poly.pdbx_seq_one_letter_code
_entity_poly.pdbx_strand_id
1 'polypeptide(L)'
;NYFMFIARKQKYPPFVKNTRIYSCNLIKNDTPFKWRGRYNEDTILSLDMLKAGYCTIQFNAMLQEKTTTQVLRGGNSEEFYDKEGTLPKSQMQVDVHPDVSRLTFRFGRIHHHVDYTPFKKIKLIKNKNISIKKEIDNYGMELKKIN
;
A
#
# COMPACT_ATOMS: atom_id res chain seq x y z
N ASN A 1 8.05 -2.74 2.11
CA ASN A 1 7.72 -1.33 2.21
C ASN A 1 8.82 -0.45 1.58
N TYR A 2 8.51 0.82 1.35
CA TYR A 2 9.46 1.80 0.84
C TYR A 2 10.34 2.35 1.96
N PHE A 3 11.67 2.34 1.75
CA PHE A 3 12.65 2.71 2.77
C PHE A 3 12.41 4.11 3.38
N MET A 4 12.04 5.10 2.57
CA MET A 4 11.79 6.47 3.02
C MET A 4 10.61 6.62 3.98
N PHE A 5 9.69 5.65 4.02
CA PHE A 5 8.55 5.67 4.95
C PHE A 5 8.89 5.09 6.32
N ILE A 6 10.04 4.41 6.43
CA ILE A 6 10.52 3.78 7.65
C ILE A 6 11.78 4.52 8.10
N ALA A 7 11.64 5.46 9.02
CA ALA A 7 12.79 6.15 9.57
C ALA A 7 13.67 5.19 10.37
N ARG A 8 15.00 5.25 10.18
CA ARG A 8 15.97 4.34 10.81
C ARG A 8 15.87 4.24 12.34
N LYS A 9 15.37 5.29 12.99
CA LYS A 9 15.25 5.37 14.47
C LYS A 9 13.84 5.03 14.98
N GLN A 10 12.86 4.80 14.10
CA GLN A 10 11.51 4.49 14.51
C GLN A 10 11.33 2.98 14.68
N LYS A 11 10.71 2.58 15.79
CA LYS A 11 10.30 1.20 16.01
C LYS A 11 8.98 0.95 15.28
N TYR A 12 9.08 0.44 14.06
CA TYR A 12 7.91 -0.04 13.33
C TYR A 12 7.70 -1.53 13.59
N PRO A 13 6.45 -1.98 13.64
CA PRO A 13 6.17 -3.41 13.67
C PRO A 13 6.67 -4.06 12.36
N PRO A 14 6.98 -5.36 12.37
CA PRO A 14 7.50 -6.06 11.18
C PRO A 14 6.53 -6.03 9.99
N PHE A 15 5.25 -5.83 10.27
CA PHE A 15 4.22 -5.62 9.24
C PHE A 15 3.08 -4.74 9.77
N VAL A 16 2.34 -4.10 8.86
CA VAL A 16 1.11 -3.36 9.14
C VAL A 16 -0.01 -3.99 8.32
N LYS A 17 -1.20 -4.08 8.92
CA LYS A 17 -2.40 -4.62 8.27
C LYS A 17 -3.34 -3.52 7.82
N ASN A 18 -4.14 -3.83 6.81
CA ASN A 18 -5.31 -3.04 6.41
C ASN A 18 -4.97 -1.60 6.05
N THR A 19 -3.94 -1.46 5.25
CA THR A 19 -3.48 -0.20 4.67
C THR A 19 -3.19 -0.37 3.18
N ARG A 20 -2.84 0.72 2.52
CA ARG A 20 -2.36 0.67 1.13
C ARG A 20 -1.12 -0.21 1.01
N ILE A 21 -1.09 -1.06 0.00
CA ILE A 21 0.13 -1.75 -0.43
C ILE A 21 0.75 -0.95 -1.58
N TYR A 22 2.06 -0.75 -1.51
CA TYR A 22 2.76 0.18 -2.38
C TYR A 22 4.03 -0.42 -2.97
N SER A 23 4.27 -0.12 -4.23
CA SER A 23 5.45 -0.40 -5.04
C SER A 23 5.70 -1.87 -5.39
N CYS A 24 5.88 -2.78 -4.44
CA CYS A 24 6.08 -4.20 -4.70
C CYS A 24 4.88 -4.96 -4.12
N ASN A 25 4.05 -5.50 -4.99
CA ASN A 25 2.78 -6.11 -4.61
C ASN A 25 2.76 -7.60 -4.93
N LEU A 26 2.38 -8.41 -3.96
CA LEU A 26 1.98 -9.79 -4.15
C LEU A 26 0.46 -9.87 -4.01
N ILE A 27 -0.23 -10.20 -5.08
CA ILE A 27 -1.68 -10.21 -5.15
C ILE A 27 -2.14 -11.64 -5.36
N LYS A 28 -3.12 -12.08 -4.57
CA LYS A 28 -3.74 -13.39 -4.74
C LYS A 28 -4.42 -13.48 -6.10
N ASN A 29 -4.13 -14.50 -6.89
CA ASN A 29 -4.53 -14.59 -8.30
C ASN A 29 -6.04 -14.71 -8.53
N ASP A 30 -6.77 -15.28 -7.56
CA ASP A 30 -8.21 -15.51 -7.62
C ASP A 30 -9.06 -14.37 -7.03
N THR A 31 -8.47 -13.18 -6.84
CA THR A 31 -9.25 -12.01 -6.40
C THR A 31 -10.10 -11.46 -7.55
N PRO A 32 -11.33 -11.01 -7.27
CA PRO A 32 -12.22 -10.46 -8.31
C PRO A 32 -11.82 -9.05 -8.76
N PHE A 33 -10.85 -8.43 -8.07
CA PHE A 33 -10.45 -7.05 -8.31
C PHE A 33 -9.26 -6.97 -9.25
N LYS A 34 -9.26 -5.91 -10.08
CA LYS A 34 -8.21 -5.62 -11.05
C LYS A 34 -7.72 -4.19 -10.88
N TRP A 35 -6.52 -3.94 -11.38
CA TRP A 35 -6.00 -2.58 -11.52
C TRP A 35 -6.95 -1.73 -12.34
N ARG A 36 -7.32 -0.58 -11.82
CA ARG A 36 -8.16 0.41 -12.51
C ARG A 36 -7.80 1.82 -12.09
N GLY A 37 -8.19 2.76 -12.91
CA GLY A 37 -7.87 4.17 -12.70
C GLY A 37 -6.60 4.61 -13.42
N ARG A 38 -6.58 5.87 -13.81
CA ARG A 38 -5.42 6.52 -14.45
C ARG A 38 -4.34 6.85 -13.41
N TYR A 39 -4.75 7.08 -12.16
CA TYR A 39 -3.89 7.41 -11.02
C TYR A 39 -4.28 6.57 -9.80
N ASN A 40 -3.34 6.49 -8.84
CA ASN A 40 -3.57 5.85 -7.54
C ASN A 40 -4.08 4.40 -7.62
N GLU A 41 -3.75 3.70 -8.68
CA GLU A 41 -4.18 2.32 -8.94
C GLU A 41 -3.89 1.38 -7.76
N ASP A 42 -2.77 1.59 -7.07
CA ASP A 42 -2.36 0.86 -5.87
C ASP A 42 -3.29 1.14 -4.67
N THR A 43 -3.66 2.39 -4.48
CA THR A 43 -4.57 2.82 -3.41
C THR A 43 -5.99 2.35 -3.69
N ILE A 44 -6.45 2.50 -4.93
CA ILE A 44 -7.79 2.07 -5.37
C ILE A 44 -7.94 0.56 -5.19
N LEU A 45 -7.00 -0.24 -5.70
CA LEU A 45 -7.05 -1.70 -5.55
C LEU A 45 -7.00 -2.12 -4.08
N SER A 46 -6.15 -1.48 -3.26
CA SER A 46 -6.10 -1.78 -1.82
C SER A 46 -7.43 -1.49 -1.13
N LEU A 47 -8.12 -0.41 -1.48
CA LEU A 47 -9.43 -0.07 -0.92
C LEU A 47 -10.54 -0.98 -1.42
N ASP A 48 -10.54 -1.36 -2.70
CA ASP A 48 -11.49 -2.35 -3.24
C ASP A 48 -11.38 -3.67 -2.47
N MET A 49 -10.15 -4.15 -2.22
CA MET A 49 -9.89 -5.35 -1.44
C MET A 49 -10.38 -5.21 0.01
N LEU A 50 -10.05 -4.11 0.67
CA LEU A 50 -10.44 -3.85 2.06
C LEU A 50 -11.95 -3.74 2.23
N LYS A 51 -12.66 -3.05 1.32
CA LYS A 51 -14.11 -2.93 1.33
C LYS A 51 -14.82 -4.26 1.13
N ALA A 52 -14.23 -5.17 0.39
CA ALA A 52 -14.73 -6.53 0.23
C ALA A 52 -14.35 -7.48 1.39
N GLY A 53 -13.71 -6.96 2.44
CA GLY A 53 -13.34 -7.75 3.61
C GLY A 53 -12.02 -8.51 3.52
N TYR A 54 -11.24 -8.33 2.44
CA TYR A 54 -9.89 -8.87 2.35
C TYR A 54 -8.92 -8.06 3.21
N CYS A 55 -7.95 -8.74 3.81
CA CYS A 55 -6.89 -8.09 4.56
C CYS A 55 -5.70 -7.77 3.66
N THR A 56 -5.19 -6.57 3.75
CA THR A 56 -3.90 -6.21 3.14
C THR A 56 -2.79 -6.27 4.19
N ILE A 57 -1.58 -6.66 3.78
CA ILE A 57 -0.41 -6.76 4.65
C ILE A 57 0.76 -6.03 3.99
N GLN A 58 1.27 -5.02 4.68
CA GLN A 58 2.47 -4.31 4.27
C GLN A 58 3.64 -4.74 5.15
N PHE A 59 4.62 -5.42 4.57
CA PHE A 59 5.82 -5.83 5.28
C PHE A 59 6.78 -4.65 5.46
N ASN A 60 7.28 -4.48 6.68
CA ASN A 60 8.27 -3.46 7.05
C ASN A 60 9.65 -4.07 7.33
N ALA A 61 9.73 -5.40 7.48
CA ALA A 61 11.00 -6.10 7.68
C ALA A 61 11.87 -6.11 6.42
N MET A 62 11.23 -6.05 5.24
CA MET A 62 11.91 -5.94 3.95
C MET A 62 11.59 -4.59 3.32
N LEU A 63 12.63 -3.82 3.03
CA LEU A 63 12.51 -2.49 2.48
C LEU A 63 13.12 -2.46 1.08
N GLN A 64 12.50 -1.69 0.20
CA GLN A 64 13.03 -1.40 -1.12
C GLN A 64 13.41 0.08 -1.20
N GLU A 65 14.52 0.34 -1.85
CA GLU A 65 14.86 1.68 -2.27
C GLU A 65 14.20 1.98 -3.62
N LYS A 66 13.72 3.18 -3.77
CA LYS A 66 13.08 3.66 -4.98
C LYS A 66 13.52 5.09 -5.23
N THR A 67 13.83 5.40 -6.46
CA THR A 67 14.08 6.79 -6.86
C THR A 67 12.87 7.66 -6.55
N THR A 68 13.13 8.87 -6.08
CA THR A 68 12.06 9.83 -5.77
C THR A 68 11.18 10.05 -6.99
N THR A 69 9.87 9.98 -6.80
CA THR A 69 8.90 10.23 -7.87
C THR A 69 9.07 11.65 -8.41
N GLN A 70 8.99 11.82 -9.72
CA GLN A 70 9.14 13.11 -10.44
C GLN A 70 10.60 13.62 -10.57
N VAL A 71 11.60 12.81 -10.30
CA VAL A 71 13.01 13.17 -10.48
C VAL A 71 13.60 12.60 -11.79
N LEU A 72 13.15 11.42 -12.18
CA LEU A 72 13.56 10.82 -13.47
C LEU A 72 12.73 11.39 -14.61
N ARG A 73 13.39 11.75 -15.70
CA ARG A 73 12.74 12.15 -16.95
C ARG A 73 12.00 10.98 -17.58
N GLY A 74 10.85 11.26 -18.20
CA GLY A 74 10.02 10.29 -18.90
C GLY A 74 8.95 9.63 -18.05
N GLY A 75 8.11 8.82 -18.68
CA GLY A 75 6.98 8.14 -18.06
C GLY A 75 5.91 9.10 -17.53
N ASN A 76 5.30 8.74 -16.42
CA ASN A 76 4.19 9.49 -15.83
C ASN A 76 4.59 10.88 -15.26
N SER A 77 5.90 11.19 -15.13
CA SER A 77 6.34 12.44 -14.53
C SER A 77 6.02 13.64 -15.40
N GLU A 78 6.42 13.61 -16.67
CA GLU A 78 6.21 14.72 -17.60
C GLU A 78 4.75 14.82 -18.07
N GLU A 79 4.13 13.67 -18.34
CA GLU A 79 2.80 13.65 -18.93
C GLU A 79 1.70 14.03 -17.93
N PHE A 80 1.82 13.58 -16.69
CA PHE A 80 0.75 13.74 -15.70
C PHE A 80 1.05 14.85 -14.68
N TYR A 81 2.24 14.87 -14.12
CA TYR A 81 2.50 15.76 -12.98
C TYR A 81 2.90 17.17 -13.38
N ASP A 82 3.65 17.32 -14.45
CA ASP A 82 4.11 18.65 -14.89
C ASP A 82 3.00 19.40 -15.62
N LYS A 83 2.17 18.70 -16.38
CA LYS A 83 1.08 19.32 -17.15
C LYS A 83 -0.23 19.47 -16.36
N GLU A 84 -0.60 18.46 -15.59
CA GLU A 84 -1.92 18.37 -14.94
C GLU A 84 -1.89 18.71 -13.44
N GLY A 85 -0.72 18.73 -12.82
CA GLY A 85 -0.58 18.95 -11.38
C GLY A 85 -1.09 17.78 -10.52
N THR A 86 -1.39 18.06 -9.24
CA THR A 86 -1.79 17.01 -8.29
C THR A 86 -3.30 16.94 -8.05
N LEU A 87 -4.07 17.91 -8.53
CA LEU A 87 -5.52 17.95 -8.31
C LEU A 87 -6.27 16.82 -9.02
N PRO A 88 -6.08 16.55 -10.33
CA PRO A 88 -6.80 15.46 -11.01
C PRO A 88 -6.58 14.09 -10.37
N LYS A 89 -5.33 13.81 -9.98
CA LYS A 89 -4.97 12.60 -9.25
C LYS A 89 -5.70 12.49 -7.90
N SER A 90 -5.77 13.58 -7.16
CA SER A 90 -6.37 13.61 -5.84
C SER A 90 -7.88 13.56 -5.91
N GLN A 91 -8.47 14.26 -6.88
CA GLN A 91 -9.90 14.25 -7.15
C GLN A 91 -10.38 12.85 -7.56
N MET A 92 -9.67 12.19 -8.48
CA MET A 92 -10.01 10.83 -8.89
C MET A 92 -10.07 9.86 -7.71
N GLN A 93 -9.16 9.96 -6.74
CA GLN A 93 -9.19 9.12 -5.55
C GLN A 93 -10.45 9.36 -4.71
N VAL A 94 -10.87 10.61 -4.59
CA VAL A 94 -12.10 10.99 -3.86
C VAL A 94 -13.34 10.53 -4.63
N ASP A 95 -13.38 10.69 -5.94
CA ASP A 95 -14.51 10.28 -6.78
C ASP A 95 -14.74 8.76 -6.74
N VAL A 96 -13.67 7.97 -6.70
CA VAL A 96 -13.74 6.51 -6.65
C VAL A 96 -14.12 5.99 -5.25
N HIS A 97 -13.62 6.63 -4.20
CA HIS A 97 -13.84 6.21 -2.81
C HIS A 97 -14.21 7.40 -1.90
N PRO A 98 -15.36 8.06 -2.14
CA PRO A 98 -15.76 9.27 -1.41
C PRO A 98 -16.04 9.04 0.08
N ASP A 99 -16.41 7.82 0.44
CA ASP A 99 -16.72 7.41 1.81
C ASP A 99 -15.49 7.36 2.75
N VAL A 100 -14.29 7.18 2.19
CA VAL A 100 -13.05 7.07 2.96
C VAL A 100 -11.95 8.01 2.47
N SER A 101 -12.20 8.79 1.43
CA SER A 101 -11.21 9.69 0.84
C SER A 101 -11.71 11.14 0.84
N ARG A 102 -10.82 12.08 1.06
CA ARG A 102 -11.10 13.52 0.96
C ARG A 102 -9.92 14.29 0.42
N LEU A 103 -10.16 15.43 -0.19
CA LEU A 103 -9.10 16.36 -0.54
C LEU A 103 -8.52 17.01 0.71
N THR A 104 -7.22 17.28 0.67
CA THR A 104 -6.48 17.97 1.72
C THR A 104 -5.36 18.79 1.09
N PHE A 105 -4.94 19.84 1.76
CA PHE A 105 -3.78 20.65 1.34
C PHE A 105 -2.58 20.30 2.21
N ARG A 106 -1.51 19.78 1.61
CA ARG A 106 -0.26 19.43 2.31
C ARG A 106 0.94 19.69 1.41
N PHE A 107 2.05 20.08 2.02
CA PHE A 107 3.32 20.32 1.30
C PHE A 107 3.15 21.29 0.12
N GLY A 108 2.35 22.36 0.30
CA GLY A 108 2.14 23.39 -0.72
C GLY A 108 1.26 22.97 -1.91
N ARG A 109 0.57 21.82 -1.85
CA ARG A 109 -0.25 21.30 -2.95
C ARG A 109 -1.46 20.50 -2.47
N ILE A 110 -2.41 20.28 -3.37
CA ILE A 110 -3.59 19.47 -3.12
C ILE A 110 -3.18 17.99 -3.11
N HIS A 111 -3.63 17.28 -2.08
CA HIS A 111 -3.48 15.84 -1.91
C HIS A 111 -4.83 15.20 -1.60
N HIS A 112 -4.92 13.89 -1.77
CA HIS A 112 -5.98 13.10 -1.15
C HIS A 112 -5.51 12.56 0.21
N HIS A 113 -6.43 12.43 1.13
CA HIS A 113 -6.26 11.71 2.40
C HIS A 113 -7.24 10.53 2.41
N VAL A 114 -6.74 9.35 2.77
CA VAL A 114 -7.55 8.14 2.93
C VAL A 114 -7.61 7.77 4.39
N ASP A 115 -8.82 7.56 4.90
CA ASP A 115 -9.07 7.04 6.24
C ASP A 115 -9.16 5.51 6.21
N TYR A 116 -8.17 4.83 6.76
CA TYR A 116 -8.13 3.36 6.89
C TYR A 116 -8.76 2.85 8.20
N THR A 117 -9.29 3.74 9.06
CA THR A 117 -9.88 3.38 10.35
C THR A 117 -11.03 2.35 10.24
N PRO A 118 -11.94 2.44 9.26
CA PRO A 118 -13.01 1.47 9.11
C PRO A 118 -12.53 0.02 8.92
N PHE A 119 -11.32 -0.15 8.37
CA PHE A 119 -10.78 -1.46 8.01
C PHE A 119 -9.91 -2.10 9.09
N LYS A 120 -9.61 -1.41 10.18
CA LYS A 120 -8.69 -1.89 11.24
C LYS A 120 -9.08 -3.24 11.85
N LYS A 121 -10.37 -3.57 11.85
CA LYS A 121 -10.90 -4.81 12.44
C LYS A 121 -10.86 -6.02 11.51
N ILE A 122 -10.54 -5.85 10.21
CA ILE A 122 -10.44 -6.97 9.27
C ILE A 122 -9.33 -7.91 9.74
N LYS A 123 -9.67 -9.19 9.87
CA LYS A 123 -8.75 -10.22 10.37
C LYS A 123 -8.06 -10.93 9.22
N LEU A 124 -6.83 -11.37 9.46
CA LEU A 124 -6.14 -12.31 8.57
C LEU A 124 -6.87 -13.65 8.57
N ILE A 125 -7.13 -14.16 7.36
CA ILE A 125 -7.61 -15.52 7.17
C ILE A 125 -6.37 -16.42 7.11
N LYS A 126 -6.16 -17.20 8.17
CA LYS A 126 -5.05 -18.17 8.21
C LYS A 126 -5.47 -19.43 7.46
N ASN A 127 -4.61 -19.92 6.59
CA ASN A 127 -4.79 -21.26 6.01
C ASN A 127 -4.53 -22.32 7.11
N LYS A 128 -5.56 -23.07 7.47
CA LYS A 128 -5.49 -24.10 8.51
C LYS A 128 -4.60 -25.28 8.13
N ASN A 129 -4.37 -25.48 6.85
CA ASN A 129 -3.61 -26.61 6.30
C ASN A 129 -2.10 -26.35 6.19
N ILE A 130 -1.63 -25.13 6.52
CA ILE A 130 -0.21 -24.83 6.51
C ILE A 130 0.36 -25.11 7.89
N SER A 131 1.17 -26.16 7.99
CA SER A 131 2.08 -26.39 9.11
C SER A 131 3.37 -25.60 8.86
N ILE A 132 3.66 -24.68 9.76
CA ILE A 132 4.91 -23.91 9.70
C ILE A 132 5.96 -24.71 10.46
N LYS A 133 6.90 -25.31 9.74
CA LYS A 133 8.07 -25.94 10.35
C LYS A 133 8.96 -24.87 10.97
N LYS A 134 9.40 -25.10 12.20
CA LYS A 134 10.39 -24.28 12.89
C LYS A 134 11.81 -24.69 12.49
N GLU A 135 12.10 -24.66 11.23
CA GLU A 135 13.42 -25.01 10.71
C GLU A 135 14.08 -23.72 10.19
N ILE A 136 15.38 -23.68 10.25
CA ILE A 136 16.18 -22.66 9.59
C ILE A 136 16.02 -22.89 8.08
N ASP A 137 15.59 -21.89 7.34
CA ASP A 137 15.46 -21.97 5.90
C ASP A 137 16.84 -21.92 5.20
N ASN A 138 16.84 -22.09 3.87
CA ASN A 138 18.07 -22.05 3.06
C ASN A 138 18.76 -20.66 3.03
N TYR A 139 18.14 -19.63 3.62
CA TYR A 139 18.72 -18.29 3.80
C TYR A 139 19.22 -18.07 5.25
N GLY A 140 19.18 -19.09 6.09
CA GLY A 140 19.59 -18.99 7.49
C GLY A 140 18.58 -18.29 8.40
N MET A 141 17.34 -18.15 7.96
CA MET A 141 16.28 -17.47 8.73
C MET A 141 15.45 -18.46 9.53
N GLU A 142 15.22 -18.15 10.80
CA GLU A 142 14.33 -18.88 11.68
C GLU A 142 12.99 -18.18 11.82
N LEU A 143 11.90 -18.92 11.63
CA LEU A 143 10.56 -18.40 11.82
C LEU A 143 10.22 -18.30 13.31
N LYS A 144 10.12 -17.09 13.85
CA LYS A 144 9.71 -16.84 15.24
C LYS A 144 8.24 -16.45 15.32
N LYS A 145 7.51 -17.06 16.26
CA LYS A 145 6.16 -16.64 16.59
C LYS A 145 6.23 -15.29 17.30
N ILE A 146 5.55 -14.28 16.76
CA ILE A 146 5.36 -12.98 17.42
C ILE A 146 4.03 -13.09 18.19
N ASN A 147 4.11 -12.95 19.50
CA ASN A 147 2.93 -12.93 20.39
C ASN A 147 2.20 -11.59 20.29
#